data_75561ac9b7496be679615166ff479015
#
_entry.id   75561ac9b7496be679615166ff479015
#
_cell.length_a   1.000
_cell.length_b   1.000
_cell.length_c   1.000
_cell.angle_alpha   90.00
_cell.angle_beta   90.00
_cell.angle_gamma   90.00
#
_symmetry.space_group_name_H-M   'P 1'
#
loop_
_entity.id
_entity.type
_entity.pdbx_description
1 polymer ?
#
loop_
_entity_poly.entity_id
_entity_poly.type
_entity_poly.pdbx_seq_one_letter_code
_entity_poly.pdbx_strand_id
1 'polypeptide(L)'
;MSTDADESPAQSLLADVVARIDWPDREAARQATERWQSLTKPEGALGRLEDLGTWWASVRGTCPPAPPARPVLVIFASDHGVARTARTSAYPPEVTAQMVRILLSERAAANALARQVGVRVRVVDVGVDAP
;
A
#
# COMPACT_ATOMS: atom_id res chain seq x y z
N MET A 1 -8.91 -4.95 42.81
CA MET A 1 -9.97 -4.51 41.83
C MET A 1 -9.28 -4.45 40.49
N SER A 2 -9.28 -5.59 39.77
CA SER A 2 -8.73 -5.68 38.41
C SER A 2 -9.71 -5.02 37.46
N THR A 3 -9.27 -3.94 36.81
CA THR A 3 -9.95 -3.38 35.65
C THR A 3 -9.59 -4.25 34.46
N ASP A 4 -10.42 -5.27 34.18
CA ASP A 4 -10.50 -5.87 32.87
C ASP A 4 -11.03 -4.76 31.94
N ALA A 5 -10.11 -4.09 31.25
CA ALA A 5 -10.45 -3.18 30.16
C ALA A 5 -11.06 -4.04 29.06
N ASP A 6 -12.35 -3.89 28.82
CA ASP A 6 -13.11 -4.49 27.75
C ASP A 6 -12.42 -4.13 26.40
N GLU A 7 -11.63 -5.06 25.89
CA GLU A 7 -10.86 -4.87 24.66
C GLU A 7 -11.84 -4.76 23.51
N SER A 8 -11.85 -3.64 22.81
CA SER A 8 -12.81 -3.44 21.73
C SER A 8 -12.61 -4.49 20.62
N PRO A 9 -13.67 -4.91 19.90
CA PRO A 9 -13.55 -5.88 18.80
C PRO A 9 -12.53 -5.49 17.74
N ALA A 10 -12.30 -4.18 17.56
CA ALA A 10 -11.28 -3.66 16.65
C ALA A 10 -9.84 -3.91 17.16
N GLN A 11 -9.62 -3.79 18.48
CA GLN A 11 -8.32 -4.07 19.09
C GLN A 11 -7.97 -5.56 19.02
N SER A 12 -8.96 -6.43 19.30
CA SER A 12 -8.80 -7.88 19.16
C SER A 12 -8.46 -8.27 17.71
N LEU A 13 -9.19 -7.72 16.71
CA LEU A 13 -8.91 -7.96 15.30
C LEU A 13 -7.50 -7.49 14.91
N LEU A 14 -7.07 -6.33 15.40
CA LEU A 14 -5.72 -5.82 15.14
C LEU A 14 -4.65 -6.74 15.73
N ALA A 15 -4.83 -7.19 16.98
CA ALA A 15 -3.92 -8.12 17.63
C ALA A 15 -3.82 -9.44 16.85
N ASP A 16 -4.94 -9.99 16.38
CA ASP A 16 -4.99 -11.21 15.57
C ASP A 16 -4.27 -11.04 14.22
N VAL A 17 -4.40 -9.88 13.60
CA VAL A 17 -3.69 -9.58 12.33
C VAL A 17 -2.20 -9.48 12.59
N VAL A 18 -1.78 -8.74 13.62
CA VAL A 18 -0.36 -8.56 13.97
C VAL A 18 0.30 -9.90 14.31
N ALA A 19 -0.39 -10.77 15.08
CA ALA A 19 0.14 -12.07 15.46
C ALA A 19 0.38 -13.03 14.26
N ARG A 20 -0.24 -12.75 13.11
CA ARG A 20 -0.07 -13.54 11.87
C ARG A 20 0.96 -12.96 10.90
N ILE A 21 1.62 -11.86 11.27
CA ILE A 21 2.68 -11.27 10.43
C ILE A 21 3.99 -12.01 10.72
N ASP A 22 4.45 -12.74 9.72
CA ASP A 22 5.73 -13.43 9.75
C ASP A 22 6.85 -12.58 9.11
N TRP A 23 8.09 -12.91 9.46
CA TRP A 23 9.25 -12.32 8.82
C TRP A 23 9.36 -12.78 7.36
N PRO A 24 9.80 -11.89 6.46
CA PRO A 24 10.07 -12.28 5.07
C PRO A 24 11.08 -13.44 4.98
N ASP A 25 10.82 -14.37 4.09
CA ASP A 25 11.64 -15.56 3.87
C ASP A 25 13.00 -15.19 3.28
N ARG A 26 14.07 -15.43 4.05
CA ARG A 26 15.44 -15.10 3.66
C ARG A 26 15.96 -16.00 2.56
N GLU A 27 15.54 -17.27 2.53
CA GLU A 27 15.97 -18.22 1.51
C GLU A 27 15.37 -17.88 0.16
N ALA A 28 14.09 -17.54 0.10
CA ALA A 28 13.46 -17.05 -1.13
C ALA A 28 14.10 -15.74 -1.64
N ALA A 29 14.50 -14.83 -0.73
CA ALA A 29 15.24 -13.63 -1.10
C ALA A 29 16.61 -13.96 -1.72
N ARG A 30 17.37 -14.87 -1.10
CA ARG A 30 18.66 -15.33 -1.61
C ARG A 30 18.52 -15.93 -3.01
N GLN A 31 17.58 -16.85 -3.19
CA GLN A 31 17.27 -17.46 -4.49
C GLN A 31 16.91 -16.43 -5.57
N ALA A 32 16.13 -15.39 -5.20
CA ALA A 32 15.79 -14.33 -6.12
C ALA A 32 17.03 -13.52 -6.53
N THR A 33 17.93 -13.20 -5.59
CA THR A 33 19.19 -12.52 -5.90
C THR A 33 20.08 -13.34 -6.85
N GLU A 34 20.25 -14.63 -6.58
CA GLU A 34 21.01 -15.53 -7.44
C GLU A 34 20.38 -15.65 -8.84
N ARG A 35 19.05 -15.68 -8.91
CA ARG A 35 18.33 -15.68 -10.17
C ARG A 35 18.58 -14.40 -10.97
N TRP A 36 18.58 -13.22 -10.35
CA TRP A 36 18.91 -11.96 -11.05
C TRP A 36 20.30 -11.98 -11.66
N GLN A 37 21.29 -12.56 -10.96
CA GLN A 37 22.66 -12.71 -11.44
C GLN A 37 22.81 -13.71 -12.59
N SER A 38 21.94 -14.74 -12.63
CA SER A 38 21.96 -15.77 -13.68
C SER A 38 21.29 -15.35 -14.99
N LEU A 39 20.57 -14.25 -15.02
CA LEU A 39 19.88 -13.76 -16.22
C LEU A 39 20.85 -13.10 -17.20
N THR A 40 20.59 -13.27 -18.50
CA THR A 40 21.37 -12.64 -19.60
C THR A 40 21.04 -11.13 -19.67
N LYS A 41 21.56 -10.36 -18.77
CA LYS A 41 21.45 -8.90 -18.70
C LYS A 41 22.67 -8.31 -17.97
N PRO A 42 23.03 -7.02 -18.18
CA PRO A 42 24.01 -6.37 -17.33
C PRO A 42 23.56 -6.38 -15.87
N GLU A 43 24.51 -6.47 -14.95
CA GLU A 43 24.24 -6.38 -13.52
C GLU A 43 23.53 -5.06 -13.19
N GLY A 44 22.48 -5.10 -12.39
CA GLY A 44 21.70 -3.93 -12.00
C GLY A 44 20.90 -3.24 -13.10
N ALA A 45 20.79 -3.85 -14.30
CA ALA A 45 20.14 -3.22 -15.46
C ALA A 45 18.66 -2.84 -15.22
N LEU A 46 17.97 -3.53 -14.32
CA LEU A 46 16.57 -3.24 -13.97
C LEU A 46 16.46 -2.32 -12.72
N GLY A 47 17.60 -1.94 -12.11
CA GLY A 47 17.63 -1.05 -10.96
C GLY A 47 16.72 -1.55 -9.81
N ARG A 48 15.91 -0.67 -9.26
CA ARG A 48 15.01 -1.01 -8.13
C ARG A 48 14.00 -2.11 -8.40
N LEU A 49 13.75 -2.47 -9.66
CA LEU A 49 12.86 -3.60 -9.95
C LEU A 49 13.46 -4.93 -9.49
N GLU A 50 14.79 -5.05 -9.45
CA GLU A 50 15.47 -6.23 -8.90
C GLU A 50 15.25 -6.34 -7.39
N ASP A 51 15.36 -5.21 -6.67
CA ASP A 51 15.10 -5.16 -5.23
C ASP A 51 13.64 -5.50 -4.92
N LEU A 52 12.70 -4.91 -5.67
CA LEU A 52 11.27 -5.17 -5.51
C LEU A 52 10.92 -6.64 -5.81
N GLY A 53 11.54 -7.23 -6.83
CA GLY A 53 11.34 -8.64 -7.16
C GLY A 53 11.90 -9.56 -6.08
N THR A 54 13.04 -9.24 -5.52
CA THR A 54 13.66 -9.96 -4.39
C THR A 54 12.79 -9.85 -3.13
N TRP A 55 12.33 -8.65 -2.82
CA TRP A 55 11.38 -8.44 -1.71
C TRP A 55 10.09 -9.22 -1.92
N TRP A 56 9.52 -9.19 -3.13
CA TRP A 56 8.29 -9.92 -3.43
C TRP A 56 8.46 -11.44 -3.28
N ALA A 57 9.59 -11.99 -3.71
CA ALA A 57 9.94 -13.39 -3.49
C ALA A 57 9.98 -13.73 -1.99
N SER A 58 10.62 -12.88 -1.18
CA SER A 58 10.72 -13.09 0.28
C SER A 58 9.36 -13.05 0.98
N VAL A 59 8.49 -12.11 0.59
CA VAL A 59 7.12 -12.02 1.15
C VAL A 59 6.25 -13.21 0.74
N ARG A 60 6.49 -13.77 -0.46
CA ARG A 60 5.76 -14.94 -0.96
C ARG A 60 6.35 -16.27 -0.52
N GLY A 61 7.56 -16.29 0.05
CA GLY A 61 8.27 -17.52 0.45
C GLY A 61 8.60 -18.44 -0.74
N THR A 62 8.70 -17.91 -1.96
CA THR A 62 8.99 -18.71 -3.16
C THR A 62 9.76 -17.91 -4.21
N CYS A 63 10.63 -18.57 -4.97
CA CYS A 63 11.35 -17.99 -6.11
C CYS A 63 11.29 -18.91 -7.34
N PRO A 64 10.81 -18.40 -8.52
CA PRO A 64 10.18 -17.12 -8.76
C PRO A 64 8.78 -17.03 -8.15
N PRO A 65 8.39 -15.89 -7.61
CA PRO A 65 7.06 -15.72 -7.03
C PRO A 65 6.00 -15.56 -8.13
N ALA A 66 4.78 -16.02 -7.86
CA ALA A 66 3.65 -15.71 -8.72
C ALA A 66 3.34 -14.19 -8.68
N PRO A 67 2.88 -13.59 -9.78
CA PRO A 67 2.47 -12.20 -9.80
C PRO A 67 1.28 -11.95 -8.86
N PRO A 68 1.06 -10.72 -8.39
CA PRO A 68 -0.11 -10.37 -7.60
C PRO A 68 -1.41 -10.65 -8.37
N ALA A 69 -2.26 -11.53 -7.83
CA ALA A 69 -3.48 -11.94 -8.54
C ALA A 69 -4.60 -10.87 -8.48
N ARG A 70 -4.65 -10.08 -7.42
CA ARG A 70 -5.72 -9.09 -7.19
C ARG A 70 -5.16 -7.83 -6.51
N PRO A 71 -4.30 -7.06 -7.19
CA PRO A 71 -3.74 -5.86 -6.60
C PRO A 71 -4.81 -4.80 -6.37
N VAL A 72 -4.68 -4.05 -5.27
CA VAL A 72 -5.58 -2.96 -4.89
C VAL A 72 -4.75 -1.76 -4.46
N LEU A 73 -5.04 -0.59 -5.03
CA LEU A 73 -4.57 0.70 -4.54
C LEU A 73 -5.59 1.24 -3.55
N VAL A 74 -5.21 1.36 -2.29
CA VAL A 74 -6.05 1.98 -1.25
C VAL A 74 -5.58 3.40 -1.00
N ILE A 75 -6.48 4.36 -1.11
CA ILE A 75 -6.24 5.79 -0.89
C ILE A 75 -7.01 6.18 0.37
N PHE A 76 -6.29 6.48 1.44
CA PHE A 76 -6.87 7.03 2.66
C PHE A 76 -6.93 8.55 2.53
N ALA A 77 -8.13 9.13 2.62
CA ALA A 77 -8.35 10.55 2.47
C ALA A 77 -8.78 11.17 3.80
N SER A 78 -8.13 12.27 4.19
CA SER A 78 -8.55 13.06 5.34
C SER A 78 -8.07 14.50 5.22
N ASP A 79 -8.75 15.41 5.93
CA ASP A 79 -8.29 16.75 6.17
C ASP A 79 -7.54 16.83 7.50
N HIS A 80 -6.53 17.69 7.54
CA HIS A 80 -5.69 17.87 8.72
C HIS A 80 -5.70 19.34 9.15
N GLY A 81 -5.87 19.60 10.44
CA GLY A 81 -5.88 20.96 11.01
C GLY A 81 -4.61 21.76 10.67
N VAL A 82 -3.46 21.11 10.57
CA VAL A 82 -2.19 21.74 10.20
C VAL A 82 -2.23 22.37 8.79
N ALA A 83 -3.00 21.82 7.86
CA ALA A 83 -3.13 22.41 6.52
C ALA A 83 -3.79 23.79 6.56
N ARG A 84 -4.72 24.01 7.51
CA ARG A 84 -5.40 25.30 7.72
C ARG A 84 -4.52 26.31 8.47
N THR A 85 -3.76 25.87 9.45
CA THR A 85 -2.99 26.75 10.34
C THR A 85 -1.61 27.08 9.79
N ALA A 86 -0.93 26.15 9.14
CA ALA A 86 0.45 26.28 8.66
C ALA A 86 0.58 26.38 7.14
N ARG A 87 -0.53 26.42 6.38
CA ARG A 87 -0.53 26.53 4.92
C ARG A 87 0.41 25.51 4.25
N THR A 88 0.36 24.25 4.70
CA THR A 88 1.20 23.17 4.19
C THR A 88 0.76 22.66 2.82
N SER A 89 -0.40 23.08 2.31
CA SER A 89 -0.94 22.74 1.00
C SER A 89 -1.03 23.98 0.11
N ALA A 90 -0.76 23.80 -1.18
CA ALA A 90 -0.99 24.82 -2.22
C ALA A 90 -2.49 24.98 -2.56
N TYR A 91 -3.33 24.05 -2.13
CA TYR A 91 -4.76 24.04 -2.42
C TYR A 91 -5.57 24.26 -1.13
N PRO A 92 -6.77 24.88 -1.24
CA PRO A 92 -7.67 25.04 -0.10
C PRO A 92 -8.27 23.68 0.33
N PRO A 93 -8.74 23.56 1.60
CA PRO A 93 -9.24 22.30 2.17
C PRO A 93 -10.38 21.64 1.38
N GLU A 94 -11.25 22.43 0.74
CA GLU A 94 -12.38 21.94 -0.05
C GLU A 94 -11.97 21.05 -1.23
N VAL A 95 -10.70 21.14 -1.66
CA VAL A 95 -10.16 20.33 -2.74
C VAL A 95 -10.08 18.84 -2.33
N THR A 96 -9.92 18.52 -1.05
CA THR A 96 -9.91 17.13 -0.59
C THR A 96 -11.20 16.39 -0.97
N ALA A 97 -12.35 16.97 -0.64
CA ALA A 97 -13.65 16.38 -0.99
C ALA A 97 -13.87 16.29 -2.51
N GLN A 98 -13.40 17.29 -3.27
CA GLN A 98 -13.46 17.27 -4.74
C GLN A 98 -12.62 16.14 -5.31
N MET A 99 -11.41 15.94 -4.81
CA MET A 99 -10.52 14.85 -5.23
C MET A 99 -11.09 13.48 -4.91
N VAL A 100 -11.71 13.31 -3.74
CA VAL A 100 -12.42 12.07 -3.39
C VAL A 100 -13.52 11.77 -4.43
N ARG A 101 -14.34 12.76 -4.80
CA ARG A 101 -15.39 12.59 -5.82
C ARG A 101 -14.80 12.23 -7.20
N ILE A 102 -13.67 12.84 -7.60
CA ILE A 102 -12.97 12.54 -8.85
C ILE A 102 -12.44 11.10 -8.84
N LEU A 103 -11.86 10.65 -7.72
CA LEU A 103 -11.38 9.27 -7.54
C LEU A 103 -12.53 8.26 -7.59
N LEU A 104 -13.65 8.54 -6.93
CA LEU A 104 -14.83 7.68 -6.93
C LEU A 104 -15.52 7.62 -8.31
N SER A 105 -15.45 8.70 -9.09
CA SER A 105 -15.95 8.74 -10.48
C SER A 105 -14.97 8.15 -11.50
N GLU A 106 -13.86 7.56 -11.03
CA GLU A 106 -12.82 6.92 -11.85
C GLU A 106 -12.11 7.84 -12.85
N ARG A 107 -12.06 9.15 -12.57
CA ARG A 107 -11.54 10.19 -13.49
C ARG A 107 -10.15 10.70 -13.11
N ALA A 108 -9.60 10.29 -11.98
CA ALA A 108 -8.26 10.70 -11.55
C ALA A 108 -7.16 9.98 -12.36
N ALA A 109 -5.97 10.59 -12.39
CA ALA A 109 -4.78 9.96 -12.98
C ALA A 109 -4.48 8.58 -12.36
N ALA A 110 -4.64 8.45 -11.03
CA ALA A 110 -4.49 7.19 -10.33
C ALA A 110 -5.42 6.09 -10.88
N ASN A 111 -6.68 6.44 -11.21
CA ASN A 111 -7.62 5.48 -11.80
C ASN A 111 -7.18 5.06 -13.22
N ALA A 112 -6.70 6.02 -14.03
CA ALA A 112 -6.23 5.72 -15.38
C ALA A 112 -5.02 4.78 -15.37
N LEU A 113 -4.03 5.05 -14.52
CA LEU A 113 -2.85 4.20 -14.35
C LEU A 113 -3.22 2.82 -13.78
N ALA A 114 -4.08 2.79 -12.77
CA ALA A 114 -4.54 1.55 -12.16
C ALA A 114 -5.24 0.63 -13.16
N ARG A 115 -6.12 1.19 -14.03
CA ARG A 115 -6.77 0.43 -15.12
C ARG A 115 -5.75 -0.18 -16.07
N GLN A 116 -4.72 0.58 -16.43
CA GLN A 116 -3.68 0.11 -17.36
C GLN A 116 -2.96 -1.15 -16.84
N VAL A 117 -2.81 -1.31 -15.53
CA VAL A 117 -2.09 -2.42 -14.91
C VAL A 117 -3.01 -3.40 -14.16
N GLY A 118 -4.32 -3.31 -14.35
CA GLY A 118 -5.29 -4.21 -13.72
C GLY A 118 -5.43 -4.07 -12.20
N VAL A 119 -5.11 -2.90 -11.66
CA VAL A 119 -5.22 -2.57 -10.23
C VAL A 119 -6.58 -1.94 -9.94
N ARG A 120 -7.26 -2.39 -8.89
CA ARG A 120 -8.49 -1.75 -8.40
C ARG A 120 -8.15 -0.57 -7.49
N VAL A 121 -8.90 0.52 -7.60
CA VAL A 121 -8.77 1.66 -6.70
C VAL A 121 -9.87 1.61 -5.64
N ARG A 122 -9.50 1.84 -4.38
CA ARG A 122 -10.40 2.00 -3.23
C ARG A 122 -10.09 3.31 -2.55
N VAL A 123 -11.11 4.08 -2.23
CA VAL A 123 -10.98 5.28 -1.41
C VAL A 123 -11.60 5.00 -0.05
N VAL A 124 -10.87 5.33 1.00
CA VAL A 124 -11.32 5.22 2.39
C VAL A 124 -11.31 6.62 2.97
N ASP A 125 -12.47 7.12 3.33
CA ASP A 125 -12.61 8.37 4.08
C ASP A 125 -12.25 8.09 5.54
N VAL A 126 -11.22 8.76 6.02
CA VAL A 126 -10.72 8.67 7.41
C VAL A 126 -10.74 10.04 8.10
N GLY A 127 -11.53 10.97 7.59
CA GLY A 127 -11.74 12.28 8.20
C GLY A 127 -11.73 13.44 7.20
N VAL A 128 -12.40 13.31 6.07
CA VAL A 128 -12.64 14.41 5.12
C VAL A 128 -13.70 15.34 5.68
N ASP A 129 -13.34 16.61 5.83
CA ASP A 129 -14.23 17.66 6.32
C ASP A 129 -15.09 18.19 5.15
N ALA A 130 -16.13 17.42 4.83
CA ALA A 130 -17.11 17.80 3.81
C ALA A 130 -18.52 17.73 4.39
N PRO A 131 -19.40 18.73 4.06
CA PRO A 131 -20.81 18.69 4.45
C PRO A 131 -21.58 17.58 3.74
#